data_325b0b9cadadd31fbffe4eae255a912f
#
_entry.id   325b0b9cadadd31fbffe4eae255a912f
#
_cell.length_a   1.000
_cell.length_b   1.000
_cell.length_c   1.000
_cell.angle_alpha   90.00
_cell.angle_beta   90.00
_cell.angle_gamma   90.00
#
_symmetry.space_group_name_H-M   'P 1'
#
loop_
_entity.id
_entity.type
_entity.pdbx_description
1 polymer ?
#
loop_
_entity_poly.entity_id
_entity_poly.type
_entity_poly.pdbx_seq_one_letter_code
_entity_poly.pdbx_strand_id
1 'polypeptide(L)'
;NASINTPPPDGGGGGTFIDDQGRPTGEDTGRRVVDVFAWAPYPRVDPSKPATVTIGGLNIGVSTTGGNQDLAFEAAQCLRNRENQLTNATQGGVPPTLAGLYDDPSFQAKYPAWEAIRDSLQNASVRPLTPAYTSISIVLADLLNPPAQIDPDTVVPRMASEVERAVNSEGLVP
;
A
#
# COMPACT_ATOMS: atom_id res chain seq x y z
N ASN A 1 2.01 -5.14 7.42
CA ASN A 1 0.97 -5.89 6.71
C ASN A 1 -0.19 -6.09 7.66
N ALA A 2 -1.04 -5.07 7.82
CA ALA A 2 -2.33 -5.27 8.43
C ALA A 2 -3.15 -6.12 7.46
N SER A 3 -3.34 -7.39 7.77
CA SER A 3 -4.35 -8.23 7.13
C SER A 3 -5.70 -7.55 7.35
N ILE A 4 -6.22 -6.92 6.32
CA ILE A 4 -7.60 -6.45 6.34
C ILE A 4 -8.46 -7.69 6.36
N ASN A 5 -9.20 -7.84 7.43
CA ASN A 5 -10.00 -9.00 7.74
C ASN A 5 -11.04 -9.28 6.69
N THR A 6 -10.90 -10.37 6.00
CA THR A 6 -11.95 -10.96 5.17
C THR A 6 -12.83 -11.82 6.06
N PRO A 7 -14.12 -11.53 6.24
CA PRO A 7 -15.01 -12.51 6.85
C PRO A 7 -15.03 -13.79 5.99
N PRO A 8 -15.16 -14.97 6.61
CA PRO A 8 -15.29 -16.21 5.86
C PRO A 8 -16.51 -16.18 4.94
N PRO A 9 -16.49 -16.91 3.81
CA PRO A 9 -17.54 -16.89 2.79
C PRO A 9 -18.92 -17.41 3.25
N ASP A 10 -19.01 -17.96 4.41
CA ASP A 10 -20.20 -18.60 4.99
C ASP A 10 -20.98 -17.71 5.97
N GLY A 11 -20.70 -16.42 6.00
CA GLY A 11 -21.45 -15.46 6.84
C GLY A 11 -21.24 -15.60 8.34
N GLY A 12 -20.41 -16.54 8.76
CA GLY A 12 -19.91 -16.61 10.12
C GLY A 12 -18.88 -15.50 10.31
N GLY A 13 -19.12 -14.57 11.23
CA GLY A 13 -18.31 -13.38 11.45
C GLY A 13 -16.89 -13.64 11.94
N GLY A 14 -16.06 -14.26 11.10
CA GLY A 14 -14.64 -14.48 11.35
C GLY A 14 -13.81 -13.21 11.07
N GLY A 15 -14.14 -12.14 11.74
CA GLY A 15 -13.26 -11.00 11.81
C GLY A 15 -12.05 -11.29 12.69
N THR A 16 -10.86 -10.75 12.42
CA THR A 16 -9.79 -10.73 13.42
C THR A 16 -10.28 -9.89 14.59
N PHE A 17 -10.65 -10.56 15.65
CA PHE A 17 -11.05 -9.91 16.87
C PHE A 17 -9.81 -9.34 17.54
N ILE A 18 -9.95 -8.17 18.12
CA ILE A 18 -8.87 -7.46 18.77
C ILE A 18 -9.19 -7.23 20.24
N ASP A 19 -8.18 -7.25 21.09
CA ASP A 19 -8.31 -6.88 22.50
C ASP A 19 -8.47 -5.33 22.67
N ASP A 20 -8.59 -4.89 23.89
CA ASP A 20 -8.68 -3.48 24.26
C ASP A 20 -7.42 -2.67 23.92
N GLN A 21 -6.31 -3.35 23.60
CA GLN A 21 -5.05 -2.76 23.15
C GLN A 21 -4.87 -2.85 21.63
N GLY A 22 -5.89 -3.32 20.90
CA GLY A 22 -5.86 -3.43 19.45
C GLY A 22 -5.06 -4.62 18.89
N ARG A 23 -4.76 -5.65 19.71
CA ARG A 23 -4.00 -6.82 19.30
C ARG A 23 -4.94 -7.94 18.86
N PRO A 24 -4.61 -8.71 17.79
CA PRO A 24 -5.38 -9.87 17.40
C PRO A 24 -5.44 -10.91 18.54
N THR A 25 -6.65 -11.32 18.92
CA THR A 25 -6.84 -12.27 20.03
C THR A 25 -7.10 -13.69 19.56
N GLY A 26 -7.55 -13.87 18.31
CA GLY A 26 -8.06 -15.17 17.83
C GLY A 26 -9.39 -15.62 18.45
N GLU A 27 -9.92 -14.86 19.43
CA GLU A 27 -11.22 -15.11 20.07
C GLU A 27 -12.23 -14.05 19.63
N ASP A 28 -13.50 -14.44 19.55
CA ASP A 28 -14.59 -13.49 19.27
C ASP A 28 -14.84 -12.60 20.50
N THR A 29 -14.25 -11.41 20.48
CA THR A 29 -14.48 -10.38 21.50
C THR A 29 -15.73 -9.55 21.21
N GLY A 30 -16.46 -9.84 20.12
CA GLY A 30 -17.57 -9.03 19.64
C GLY A 30 -17.18 -7.68 19.06
N ARG A 31 -15.87 -7.35 18.99
CA ARG A 31 -15.33 -6.09 18.45
C ARG A 31 -14.69 -6.35 17.10
N ARG A 32 -15.17 -5.65 16.07
CA ARG A 32 -14.57 -5.68 14.73
C ARG A 32 -13.59 -4.53 14.58
N VAL A 33 -12.63 -4.67 13.68
CA VAL A 33 -11.67 -3.60 13.33
C VAL A 33 -12.40 -2.29 13.01
N VAL A 34 -13.52 -2.36 12.29
CA VAL A 34 -14.35 -1.21 11.93
C VAL A 34 -15.00 -0.49 13.12
N ASP A 35 -15.13 -1.16 14.27
CA ASP A 35 -15.72 -0.60 15.48
C ASP A 35 -14.67 0.17 16.31
N VAL A 36 -13.38 0.02 15.98
CA VAL A 36 -12.25 0.55 16.76
C VAL A 36 -11.42 1.56 15.96
N PHE A 37 -11.28 1.33 14.64
CA PHE A 37 -10.47 2.17 13.78
C PHE A 37 -11.36 3.03 12.86
N ALA A 38 -10.98 4.29 12.73
CA ALA A 38 -11.49 5.19 11.71
C ALA A 38 -10.39 5.48 10.69
N TRP A 39 -10.79 5.90 9.49
CA TRP A 39 -9.87 6.24 8.41
C TRP A 39 -9.88 7.74 8.18
N ALA A 40 -8.72 8.28 7.90
CA ALA A 40 -8.54 9.68 7.57
C ALA A 40 -7.61 9.81 6.35
N PRO A 41 -7.70 10.89 5.58
CA PRO A 41 -6.71 11.21 4.57
C PRO A 41 -5.31 11.31 5.18
N TYR A 42 -4.29 11.00 4.40
CA TYR A 42 -2.91 11.16 4.82
C TYR A 42 -2.63 12.63 5.19
N PRO A 43 -1.83 12.92 6.23
CA PRO A 43 -1.53 14.29 6.65
C PRO A 43 -0.90 15.10 5.50
N ARG A 44 -1.29 16.36 5.39
CA ARG A 44 -0.70 17.31 4.45
C ARG A 44 0.49 18.00 5.10
N VAL A 45 1.60 18.06 4.38
CA VAL A 45 2.78 18.84 4.78
C VAL A 45 2.51 20.34 4.54
N ASP A 46 1.89 20.66 3.41
CA ASP A 46 1.50 22.01 3.02
C ASP A 46 -0.03 22.10 2.98
N PRO A 47 -0.66 22.94 3.83
CA PRO A 47 -2.13 23.06 3.87
C PRO A 47 -2.75 23.53 2.53
N SER A 48 -1.99 24.17 1.67
CA SER A 48 -2.45 24.66 0.35
C SER A 48 -2.46 23.58 -0.72
N LYS A 49 -1.87 22.39 -0.44
CA LYS A 49 -1.74 21.28 -1.39
C LYS A 49 -2.51 20.06 -0.89
N PRO A 50 -3.01 19.21 -1.79
CA PRO A 50 -3.58 17.94 -1.39
C PRO A 50 -2.53 17.04 -0.70
N ALA A 51 -2.99 16.15 0.16
CA ALA A 51 -2.14 15.06 0.65
C ALA A 51 -1.73 14.17 -0.52
N THR A 52 -0.45 13.83 -0.60
CA THR A 52 0.09 12.94 -1.62
C THR A 52 0.54 11.65 -0.96
N VAL A 53 0.00 10.52 -1.41
CA VAL A 53 0.40 9.19 -0.96
C VAL A 53 1.28 8.53 -2.02
N THR A 54 2.18 7.68 -1.57
CA THR A 54 2.97 6.88 -2.50
C THR A 54 2.13 5.74 -3.07
N ILE A 55 2.02 5.67 -4.40
CA ILE A 55 1.39 4.56 -5.09
C ILE A 55 2.41 3.45 -5.33
N GLY A 56 1.96 2.22 -5.15
CA GLY A 56 2.68 1.00 -5.51
C GLY A 56 1.68 -0.05 -6.00
N GLY A 57 2.19 -1.19 -6.45
CA GLY A 57 1.33 -2.26 -6.93
C GLY A 57 2.12 -3.40 -7.55
N LEU A 58 1.40 -4.37 -8.08
CA LEU A 58 1.95 -5.51 -8.82
C LEU A 58 1.85 -5.24 -10.32
N ASN A 59 2.94 -5.47 -11.03
CA ASN A 59 2.99 -5.37 -12.48
C ASN A 59 3.14 -6.76 -13.08
N ILE A 60 2.42 -7.00 -14.18
CA ILE A 60 2.55 -8.23 -14.97
C ILE A 60 3.42 -7.89 -16.17
N GLY A 61 4.53 -8.60 -16.32
CA GLY A 61 5.43 -8.48 -17.48
C GLY A 61 5.37 -9.72 -18.34
N VAL A 62 5.50 -9.53 -19.65
CA VAL A 62 5.66 -10.61 -20.63
C VAL A 62 7.11 -10.59 -21.12
N SER A 63 7.77 -11.77 -21.06
CA SER A 63 9.17 -11.89 -21.50
C SER A 63 9.30 -11.69 -23.01
N THR A 64 10.28 -10.90 -23.42
CA THR A 64 10.63 -10.70 -24.84
C THR A 64 11.27 -11.94 -25.49
N THR A 65 11.76 -12.88 -24.68
CA THR A 65 12.40 -14.14 -25.14
C THR A 65 11.44 -15.33 -25.06
N GLY A 66 10.18 -15.10 -24.68
CA GLY A 66 9.16 -16.16 -24.60
C GLY A 66 8.76 -16.67 -26.01
N GLY A 67 8.50 -17.97 -26.12
CA GLY A 67 8.18 -18.61 -27.38
C GLY A 67 6.81 -18.27 -27.97
N ASN A 68 5.88 -17.71 -27.17
CA ASN A 68 4.53 -17.31 -27.60
C ASN A 68 4.08 -16.05 -26.86
N GLN A 69 4.50 -14.90 -27.37
CA GLN A 69 4.22 -13.61 -26.73
C GLN A 69 2.75 -13.23 -26.79
N ASP A 70 2.05 -13.54 -27.90
CA ASP A 70 0.64 -13.20 -28.07
C ASP A 70 -0.21 -13.91 -27.02
N LEU A 71 -0.01 -15.20 -26.84
CA LEU A 71 -0.70 -15.98 -25.81
C LEU A 71 -0.36 -15.50 -24.40
N ALA A 72 0.87 -15.10 -24.16
CA ALA A 72 1.31 -14.56 -22.87
C ALA A 72 0.65 -13.21 -22.58
N PHE A 73 0.45 -12.34 -23.57
CA PHE A 73 -0.33 -11.11 -23.44
C PHE A 73 -1.81 -11.37 -23.19
N GLU A 74 -2.41 -12.34 -23.86
CA GLU A 74 -3.79 -12.76 -23.60
C GLU A 74 -3.94 -13.27 -22.15
N ALA A 75 -3.02 -14.08 -21.69
CA ALA A 75 -2.99 -14.56 -20.30
C ALA A 75 -2.84 -13.40 -19.30
N ALA A 76 -1.95 -12.44 -19.57
CA ALA A 76 -1.78 -11.26 -18.73
C ALA A 76 -3.05 -10.40 -18.68
N GLN A 77 -3.75 -10.23 -19.80
CA GLN A 77 -5.04 -9.52 -19.85
C GLN A 77 -6.13 -10.27 -19.07
N CYS A 78 -6.17 -11.60 -19.19
CA CYS A 78 -7.09 -12.43 -18.42
C CYS A 78 -6.85 -12.27 -16.91
N LEU A 79 -5.60 -12.35 -16.45
CA LEU A 79 -5.25 -12.21 -15.04
C LEU A 79 -5.66 -10.85 -14.45
N ARG A 80 -5.63 -9.77 -15.25
CA ARG A 80 -5.98 -8.42 -14.81
C ARG A 80 -7.40 -7.98 -15.19
N ASN A 81 -8.28 -8.87 -15.63
CA ASN A 81 -9.65 -8.53 -15.96
C ASN A 81 -10.45 -8.10 -14.71
N ARG A 82 -11.65 -7.54 -14.92
CA ARG A 82 -12.49 -7.01 -13.83
C ARG A 82 -12.80 -8.05 -12.76
N GLU A 83 -13.15 -9.26 -13.17
CA GLU A 83 -13.56 -10.34 -12.27
C GLU A 83 -12.39 -10.80 -11.38
N ASN A 84 -11.24 -11.02 -11.99
CA ASN A 84 -10.03 -11.42 -11.27
C ASN A 84 -9.53 -10.32 -10.33
N GLN A 85 -9.60 -9.05 -10.72
CA GLN A 85 -9.27 -7.94 -9.82
C GLN A 85 -10.24 -7.84 -8.65
N LEU A 86 -11.54 -8.05 -8.87
CA LEU A 86 -12.52 -8.07 -7.79
C LEU A 86 -12.27 -9.25 -6.84
N THR A 87 -12.01 -10.43 -7.38
CA THR A 87 -11.68 -11.62 -6.59
C THR A 87 -10.41 -11.40 -5.77
N ASN A 88 -9.35 -10.87 -6.38
CA ASN A 88 -8.10 -10.58 -5.69
C ASN A 88 -8.29 -9.49 -4.62
N ALA A 89 -9.11 -8.49 -4.87
CA ALA A 89 -9.45 -7.49 -3.89
C ALA A 89 -10.21 -8.10 -2.71
N THR A 90 -11.27 -8.84 -2.97
CA THR A 90 -12.17 -9.35 -1.92
C THR A 90 -11.61 -10.56 -1.14
N GLN A 91 -10.69 -11.31 -1.72
CA GLN A 91 -10.08 -12.50 -1.10
C GLN A 91 -8.60 -12.31 -0.76
N GLY A 92 -7.86 -11.61 -1.63
CA GLY A 92 -6.42 -11.41 -1.47
C GLY A 92 -6.03 -10.12 -0.73
N GLY A 93 -6.98 -9.23 -0.45
CA GLY A 93 -6.73 -8.01 0.29
C GLY A 93 -5.93 -6.93 -0.49
N VAL A 94 -5.90 -6.99 -1.83
CA VAL A 94 -5.17 -6.04 -2.68
C VAL A 94 -6.18 -5.12 -3.37
N PRO A 95 -6.19 -3.81 -3.09
CA PRO A 95 -7.09 -2.87 -3.76
C PRO A 95 -6.96 -2.93 -5.29
N PRO A 96 -8.09 -2.88 -6.03
CA PRO A 96 -8.06 -3.02 -7.50
C PRO A 96 -7.50 -1.78 -8.18
N THR A 97 -6.97 -1.95 -9.39
CA THR A 97 -6.49 -0.84 -10.23
C THR A 97 -7.59 -0.25 -11.12
N LEU A 98 -8.70 -0.95 -11.30
CA LEU A 98 -9.85 -0.49 -12.07
C LEU A 98 -10.73 0.42 -11.21
N ALA A 99 -10.81 1.71 -11.57
CA ALA A 99 -11.58 2.71 -10.82
C ALA A 99 -13.05 2.30 -10.61
N GLY A 100 -13.72 1.73 -11.63
CA GLY A 100 -15.11 1.29 -11.52
C GLY A 100 -15.36 0.11 -10.57
N LEU A 101 -14.32 -0.49 -9.98
CA LEU A 101 -14.47 -1.49 -8.92
C LEU A 101 -14.67 -0.85 -7.54
N TYR A 102 -14.31 0.40 -7.36
CA TYR A 102 -14.58 1.14 -6.13
C TYR A 102 -16.07 1.45 -5.93
N ASP A 103 -16.86 1.39 -7.00
CA ASP A 103 -18.32 1.52 -6.96
C ASP A 103 -19.03 0.16 -6.81
N ASP A 104 -18.29 -0.94 -6.76
CA ASP A 104 -18.85 -2.29 -6.64
C ASP A 104 -19.26 -2.59 -5.18
N PRO A 105 -20.53 -2.93 -4.91
CA PRO A 105 -21.00 -3.17 -3.55
C PRO A 105 -20.25 -4.29 -2.82
N SER A 106 -19.79 -5.33 -3.55
CA SER A 106 -19.05 -6.43 -2.94
C SER A 106 -17.64 -6.00 -2.51
N PHE A 107 -17.01 -5.10 -3.28
CA PHE A 107 -15.76 -4.47 -2.88
C PHE A 107 -15.95 -3.57 -1.66
N GLN A 108 -16.94 -2.67 -1.70
CA GLN A 108 -17.24 -1.75 -0.60
C GLN A 108 -17.53 -2.48 0.71
N ALA A 109 -18.27 -3.59 0.65
CA ALA A 109 -18.56 -4.41 1.81
C ALA A 109 -17.30 -5.03 2.46
N LYS A 110 -16.27 -5.30 1.66
CA LYS A 110 -15.00 -5.88 2.12
C LYS A 110 -13.98 -4.82 2.55
N TYR A 111 -14.10 -3.61 2.03
CA TYR A 111 -13.18 -2.51 2.30
C TYR A 111 -13.91 -1.33 2.95
N PRO A 112 -14.10 -1.32 4.27
CA PRO A 112 -14.76 -0.19 4.94
C PRO A 112 -14.08 1.16 4.70
N ALA A 113 -12.77 1.13 4.39
CA ALA A 113 -11.96 2.32 4.06
C ALA A 113 -11.95 2.66 2.55
N TRP A 114 -12.84 2.09 1.74
CA TRP A 114 -12.80 2.21 0.28
C TRP A 114 -12.83 3.65 -0.23
N GLU A 115 -13.59 4.53 0.43
CA GLU A 115 -13.61 5.96 0.09
C GLU A 115 -12.25 6.62 0.31
N ALA A 116 -11.65 6.41 1.48
CA ALA A 116 -10.33 6.96 1.81
C ALA A 116 -9.24 6.43 0.85
N ILE A 117 -9.33 5.16 0.45
CA ILE A 117 -8.41 4.57 -0.54
C ILE A 117 -8.61 5.23 -1.90
N ARG A 118 -9.85 5.29 -2.40
CA ARG A 118 -10.18 5.91 -3.69
C ARG A 118 -9.73 7.37 -3.74
N ASP A 119 -10.02 8.14 -2.71
CA ASP A 119 -9.69 9.56 -2.67
C ASP A 119 -8.18 9.78 -2.57
N SER A 120 -7.46 8.92 -1.83
CA SER A 120 -6.00 8.96 -1.77
C SER A 120 -5.36 8.68 -3.13
N LEU A 121 -5.95 7.79 -3.95
CA LEU A 121 -5.43 7.47 -5.27
C LEU A 121 -5.51 8.64 -6.26
N GLN A 122 -6.44 9.59 -6.08
CA GLN A 122 -6.54 10.78 -6.94
C GLN A 122 -5.31 11.68 -6.87
N ASN A 123 -4.61 11.68 -5.74
CA ASN A 123 -3.42 12.49 -5.50
C ASN A 123 -2.19 11.62 -5.23
N ALA A 124 -2.21 10.38 -5.69
CA ALA A 124 -1.10 9.46 -5.51
C ALA A 124 0.08 9.81 -6.43
N SER A 125 1.30 9.59 -5.96
CA SER A 125 2.54 9.82 -6.71
C SER A 125 3.42 8.57 -6.70
N VAL A 126 4.15 8.38 -7.78
CA VAL A 126 5.16 7.32 -7.85
C VAL A 126 6.39 7.71 -7.03
N ARG A 127 7.11 6.71 -6.57
CA ARG A 127 8.45 6.90 -5.98
C ARG A 127 9.41 7.47 -7.01
N PRO A 128 10.52 8.11 -6.59
CA PRO A 128 11.53 8.62 -7.52
C PRO A 128 11.98 7.54 -8.51
N LEU A 129 11.94 7.86 -9.80
CA LEU A 129 12.36 6.98 -10.89
C LEU A 129 13.87 7.15 -11.11
N THR A 130 14.67 6.56 -10.25
CA THR A 130 16.13 6.59 -10.33
C THR A 130 16.73 5.21 -10.04
N PRO A 131 17.81 4.81 -10.71
CA PRO A 131 18.56 3.60 -10.36
C PRO A 131 19.07 3.61 -8.91
N ALA A 132 19.30 4.77 -8.32
CA ALA A 132 19.77 4.96 -6.96
C ALA A 132 18.64 4.80 -5.90
N TYR A 133 17.39 4.50 -6.30
CA TYR A 133 16.25 4.50 -5.37
C TYR A 133 16.45 3.58 -4.17
N THR A 134 17.01 2.39 -4.38
CA THR A 134 17.26 1.44 -3.29
C THR A 134 18.19 2.03 -2.24
N SER A 135 19.30 2.64 -2.68
CA SER A 135 20.26 3.30 -1.78
C SER A 135 19.62 4.47 -1.03
N ILE A 136 18.85 5.30 -1.72
CA ILE A 136 18.10 6.40 -1.09
C ILE A 136 17.12 5.86 -0.03
N SER A 137 16.39 4.80 -0.35
CA SER A 137 15.41 4.20 0.56
C SER A 137 16.06 3.64 1.83
N ILE A 138 17.21 3.00 1.70
CA ILE A 138 17.98 2.47 2.83
C ILE A 138 18.41 3.61 3.76
N VAL A 139 19.03 4.65 3.20
CA VAL A 139 19.47 5.83 3.96
C VAL A 139 18.32 6.48 4.71
N LEU A 140 17.19 6.70 4.04
CA LEU A 140 16.03 7.31 4.67
C LEU A 140 15.46 6.42 5.78
N ALA A 141 15.43 5.11 5.57
CA ALA A 141 14.96 4.18 6.59
C ALA A 141 15.85 4.21 7.83
N ASP A 142 17.17 4.23 7.67
CA ASP A 142 18.12 4.29 8.77
C ASP A 142 18.02 5.59 9.57
N LEU A 143 17.91 6.73 8.86
CA LEU A 143 17.86 8.04 9.50
C LEU A 143 16.53 8.32 10.23
N LEU A 144 15.44 7.66 9.79
CA LEU A 144 14.09 7.83 10.32
C LEU A 144 13.66 6.69 11.25
N ASN A 145 14.60 5.86 11.71
CA ASN A 145 14.30 4.76 12.61
C ASN A 145 15.31 4.68 13.77
N PRO A 146 14.85 4.61 15.04
CA PRO A 146 13.45 4.62 15.47
C PRO A 146 12.84 6.04 15.52
N PRO A 147 11.54 6.20 15.26
CA PRO A 147 10.89 7.52 15.16
C PRO A 147 11.03 8.38 16.42
N ALA A 148 11.11 7.77 17.59
CA ALA A 148 11.25 8.46 18.87
C ALA A 148 12.58 9.23 19.04
N GLN A 149 13.56 8.98 18.17
CA GLN A 149 14.88 9.63 18.21
C GLN A 149 15.06 10.68 17.11
N ILE A 150 14.01 10.96 16.34
CA ILE A 150 14.08 11.95 15.25
C ILE A 150 14.05 13.35 15.85
N ASP A 151 15.16 14.08 15.67
CA ASP A 151 15.23 15.52 15.83
C ASP A 151 15.24 16.17 14.42
N PRO A 152 14.18 16.88 14.03
CA PRO A 152 14.07 17.46 12.69
C PRO A 152 15.21 18.41 12.34
N ASP A 153 15.73 19.17 13.30
CA ASP A 153 16.77 20.17 13.07
C ASP A 153 18.12 19.54 12.68
N THR A 154 18.35 18.32 13.16
CA THR A 154 19.59 17.58 12.86
C THR A 154 19.39 16.55 11.74
N VAL A 155 18.24 15.87 11.69
CA VAL A 155 18.01 14.79 10.73
C VAL A 155 17.78 15.30 9.32
N VAL A 156 17.08 16.42 9.13
CA VAL A 156 16.76 16.93 7.79
C VAL A 156 17.99 17.34 7.00
N PRO A 157 18.94 18.14 7.53
CA PRO A 157 20.19 18.44 6.83
C PRO A 157 21.00 17.18 6.52
N ARG A 158 21.04 16.23 7.45
CA ARG A 158 21.74 14.95 7.27
C ARG A 158 21.08 14.11 6.16
N MET A 159 19.75 14.02 6.13
CA MET A 159 19.04 13.35 5.05
C MET A 159 19.39 13.91 3.67
N ALA A 160 19.42 15.23 3.53
CA ALA A 160 19.77 15.87 2.26
C ALA A 160 21.17 15.46 1.80
N SER A 161 22.16 15.54 2.69
CA SER A 161 23.54 15.15 2.39
C SER A 161 23.70 13.67 2.05
N GLU A 162 23.07 12.79 2.84
CA GLU A 162 23.19 11.34 2.60
C GLU A 162 22.43 10.87 1.36
N VAL A 163 21.30 11.50 1.02
CA VAL A 163 20.60 11.25 -0.24
C VAL A 163 21.45 11.70 -1.43
N GLU A 164 22.12 12.86 -1.35
CA GLU A 164 23.02 13.32 -2.39
C GLU A 164 24.18 12.33 -2.62
N ARG A 165 24.81 11.86 -1.56
CA ARG A 165 25.82 10.82 -1.62
C ARG A 165 25.31 9.51 -2.23
N ALA A 166 24.09 9.09 -1.85
CA ALA A 166 23.47 7.90 -2.41
C ALA A 166 23.22 8.01 -3.92
N VAL A 167 22.77 9.17 -4.38
CA VAL A 167 22.55 9.44 -5.81
C VAL A 167 23.86 9.40 -6.59
N ASN A 168 24.93 9.90 -6.00
CA ASN A 168 26.27 9.93 -6.61
C ASN A 168 27.04 8.60 -6.47
N SER A 169 26.42 7.58 -5.87
CA SER A 169 27.08 6.31 -5.55
C SER A 169 28.28 6.46 -4.62
N GLU A 170 28.27 7.47 -3.76
CA GLU A 170 29.30 7.76 -2.78
C GLU A 170 28.93 7.14 -1.42
N GLY A 171 29.55 6.03 -1.09
CA GLY A 171 29.57 5.53 0.29
C GLY A 171 28.38 4.70 0.75
N LEU A 172 27.59 4.15 -0.16
CA LEU A 172 26.60 3.13 0.15
C LEU A 172 26.89 1.88 -0.62
N VAL A 173 27.73 1.08 -0.05
CA VAL A 173 27.75 -0.37 -0.31
C VAL A 173 27.55 -1.01 1.06
N PRO A 174 26.45 -1.72 1.32
CA PRO A 174 26.45 -2.70 2.37
C PRO A 174 27.39 -3.85 1.99
#